data_bb2664a9bbc889e36bbc9031fbad946c
#
_entry.id   bb2664a9bbc889e36bbc9031fbad946c
#
_cell.length_a   1.000
_cell.length_b   1.000
_cell.length_c   1.000
_cell.angle_alpha   90.00
_cell.angle_beta   90.00
_cell.angle_gamma   90.00
#
_symmetry.space_group_name_H-M   'P 1'
#
loop_
_entity.id
_entity.type
_entity.pdbx_description
1 polymer ?
#
loop_
_entity_poly.entity_id
_entity_poly.type
_entity_poly.pdbx_seq_one_letter_code
_entity_poly.pdbx_strand_id
1 'polypeptide(L)'
;PVSSLPSKYGIGCFSKEAYEFVDCLERAGQSKWQVLPLGPTGYGDSPYQPFSTFAGNPYFIDLDTLVKEGLLTQDEINACYWGDNPTQVAYDAVFWYRFPLLKKAHARSEYREEQGYEKFCMDSWFWLNDYAFYMALKFHFDNKEWLAWPEDIRFRKKEAVESYREELKDEIDFWKFLQYKFYQQW
;
A
#
# COMPACT_ATOMS: atom_id res chain seq x y z
N PRO A 1 12.26 -9.69 8.28
CA PRO A 1 11.24 -9.15 7.38
C PRO A 1 11.52 -7.68 7.05
N VAL A 2 10.92 -7.16 5.95
CA VAL A 2 11.04 -5.73 5.58
C VAL A 2 10.56 -4.83 6.71
N SER A 3 9.45 -5.20 7.35
CA SER A 3 8.86 -4.46 8.49
C SER A 3 9.80 -4.26 9.69
N SER A 4 10.86 -5.06 9.80
CA SER A 4 11.86 -4.97 10.90
C SER A 4 13.12 -4.18 10.52
N LEU A 5 13.18 -3.63 9.31
CA LEU A 5 14.27 -2.72 8.96
C LEU A 5 14.13 -1.40 9.75
N PRO A 6 15.24 -0.73 10.05
CA PRO A 6 15.17 0.58 10.70
C PRO A 6 14.30 1.55 9.90
N SER A 7 13.46 2.31 10.58
CA SER A 7 12.60 3.33 9.96
C SER A 7 12.28 4.43 10.94
N LYS A 8 12.15 5.64 10.44
CA LYS A 8 11.68 6.81 11.21
C LYS A 8 10.16 6.85 11.36
N TYR A 9 9.43 6.05 10.57
CA TYR A 9 7.99 6.18 10.36
C TYR A 9 7.21 4.93 10.80
N GLY A 10 7.62 4.37 11.94
CA GLY A 10 6.87 3.35 12.69
C GLY A 10 6.95 1.93 12.17
N ILE A 11 7.38 1.71 10.93
CA ILE A 11 7.53 0.38 10.33
C ILE A 11 8.63 0.40 9.27
N GLY A 12 9.43 -0.64 9.17
CA GLY A 12 10.39 -0.81 8.08
C GLY A 12 9.70 -0.85 6.72
N CYS A 13 10.30 -0.20 5.73
CA CYS A 13 9.74 -0.03 4.39
C CYS A 13 10.84 -0.07 3.32
N PHE A 14 10.52 0.22 2.06
CA PHE A 14 11.49 0.27 0.95
C PHE A 14 12.32 1.57 0.97
N SER A 15 12.80 1.91 2.15
CA SER A 15 13.62 3.08 2.43
C SER A 15 15.09 2.88 2.04
N LYS A 16 15.88 3.91 2.25
CA LYS A 16 17.33 3.85 2.10
C LYS A 16 17.95 2.67 2.86
N GLU A 17 17.45 2.37 4.06
CA GLU A 17 17.91 1.26 4.90
C GLU A 17 17.67 -0.11 4.26
N ALA A 18 16.60 -0.25 3.47
CA ALA A 18 16.35 -1.48 2.71
C ALA A 18 17.36 -1.65 1.58
N TYR A 19 17.69 -0.59 0.85
CA TYR A 19 18.72 -0.61 -0.20
C TYR A 19 20.10 -0.89 0.40
N GLU A 20 20.48 -0.21 1.48
CA GLU A 20 21.74 -0.45 2.19
C GLU A 20 21.85 -1.90 2.70
N PHE A 21 20.73 -2.49 3.13
CA PHE A 21 20.70 -3.89 3.53
C PHE A 21 20.98 -4.83 2.35
N VAL A 22 20.40 -4.56 1.17
CA VAL A 22 20.69 -5.33 -0.06
C VAL A 22 22.16 -5.20 -0.44
N ASP A 23 22.71 -3.99 -0.40
CA ASP A 23 24.13 -3.75 -0.68
C ASP A 23 25.06 -4.50 0.33
N CYS A 24 24.63 -4.58 1.60
CA CYS A 24 25.35 -5.39 2.60
C CYS A 24 25.31 -6.89 2.28
N LEU A 25 24.17 -7.40 1.83
CA LEU A 25 24.04 -8.81 1.42
C LEU A 25 24.96 -9.10 0.22
N GLU A 26 25.00 -8.23 -0.77
CA GLU A 26 25.88 -8.37 -1.94
C GLU A 26 27.35 -8.40 -1.51
N ARG A 27 27.80 -7.44 -0.70
CA ARG A 27 29.17 -7.41 -0.16
C ARG A 27 29.52 -8.64 0.68
N ALA A 28 28.52 -9.26 1.33
CA ALA A 28 28.68 -10.51 2.07
C ALA A 28 28.65 -11.75 1.18
N GLY A 29 28.56 -11.60 -0.14
CA GLY A 29 28.49 -12.70 -1.11
C GLY A 29 27.16 -13.44 -1.14
N GLN A 30 26.09 -12.81 -0.61
CA GLN A 30 24.75 -13.39 -0.65
C GLN A 30 24.08 -13.02 -1.98
N SER A 31 23.43 -14.00 -2.61
CA SER A 31 22.69 -13.81 -3.87
C SER A 31 21.17 -13.79 -3.69
N LYS A 32 20.68 -14.00 -2.48
CA LYS A 32 19.25 -14.10 -2.18
C LYS A 32 18.91 -13.48 -0.83
N TRP A 33 17.82 -12.76 -0.78
CA TRP A 33 17.18 -12.30 0.43
C TRP A 33 15.83 -12.98 0.60
N GLN A 34 15.67 -13.81 1.61
CA GLN A 34 14.37 -14.39 1.95
C GLN A 34 13.56 -13.40 2.76
N VAL A 35 12.41 -13.00 2.22
CA VAL A 35 11.44 -12.10 2.87
C VAL A 35 10.18 -12.87 3.29
N LEU A 36 9.45 -12.32 4.27
CA LEU A 36 8.07 -12.76 4.52
C LEU A 36 7.16 -12.24 3.40
N PRO A 37 5.94 -12.79 3.26
CA PRO A 37 4.98 -12.25 2.29
C PRO A 37 4.84 -10.73 2.44
N LEU A 38 4.85 -10.01 1.32
CA LEU A 38 4.81 -8.55 1.25
C LEU A 38 3.40 -8.02 0.99
N GLY A 39 2.39 -8.90 1.07
CA GLY A 39 0.99 -8.55 0.84
C GLY A 39 0.38 -7.69 1.94
N PRO A 40 -0.77 -7.04 1.64
CA PRO A 40 -1.47 -6.23 2.63
C PRO A 40 -1.94 -7.10 3.80
N THR A 41 -1.71 -6.62 5.01
CA THR A 41 -2.13 -7.32 6.23
C THR A 41 -3.59 -7.01 6.55
N GLY A 42 -4.28 -7.99 7.14
CA GLY A 42 -5.64 -7.84 7.63
C GLY A 42 -5.68 -7.75 9.16
N TYR A 43 -6.75 -8.23 9.76
CA TYR A 43 -6.89 -8.31 11.21
C TYR A 43 -5.75 -9.14 11.84
N GLY A 44 -5.11 -8.58 12.87
CA GLY A 44 -3.98 -9.20 13.57
C GLY A 44 -2.62 -9.02 12.87
N ASP A 45 -2.55 -8.21 11.83
CA ASP A 45 -1.31 -7.77 11.15
C ASP A 45 -0.41 -8.91 10.66
N SER A 46 -1.00 -10.10 10.47
CA SER A 46 -0.27 -11.26 9.99
C SER A 46 0.07 -11.16 8.50
N PRO A 47 1.33 -11.29 8.10
CA PRO A 47 1.72 -11.29 6.69
C PRO A 47 1.24 -12.54 5.93
N TYR A 48 0.77 -13.57 6.64
CA TYR A 48 0.29 -14.82 6.06
C TYR A 48 -1.21 -14.86 5.76
N GLN A 49 -1.93 -13.76 6.00
CA GLN A 49 -3.36 -13.63 5.73
C GLN A 49 -3.67 -12.39 4.88
N PRO A 50 -3.02 -12.23 3.71
CA PRO A 50 -3.27 -11.08 2.85
C PRO A 50 -4.62 -11.19 2.14
N PHE A 51 -5.20 -10.05 1.78
CA PHE A 51 -6.41 -9.99 0.95
C PHE A 51 -6.15 -10.36 -0.53
N SER A 52 -4.90 -10.38 -0.95
CA SER A 52 -4.48 -10.70 -2.31
C SER A 52 -3.10 -11.35 -2.28
N THR A 53 -2.88 -12.30 -3.18
CA THR A 53 -1.58 -12.93 -3.41
C THR A 53 -0.62 -12.01 -4.17
N PHE A 54 -1.16 -11.07 -4.94
CA PHE A 54 -0.38 -10.21 -5.83
C PHE A 54 -0.16 -8.80 -5.28
N ALA A 55 -1.12 -8.27 -4.51
CA ALA A 55 -1.04 -6.90 -4.02
C ALA A 55 0.06 -6.73 -2.98
N GLY A 56 0.76 -5.61 -3.07
CA GLY A 56 1.75 -5.19 -2.07
C GLY A 56 1.13 -4.41 -0.91
N ASN A 57 1.78 -4.50 0.25
CA ASN A 57 1.35 -3.78 1.45
C ASN A 57 1.73 -2.29 1.37
N PRO A 58 0.76 -1.37 1.39
CA PRO A 58 1.04 0.07 1.35
C PRO A 58 1.93 0.58 2.50
N TYR A 59 2.04 -0.18 3.59
CA TYR A 59 2.94 0.17 4.69
C TYR A 59 4.42 0.15 4.30
N PHE A 60 4.78 -0.55 3.23
CA PHE A 60 6.16 -0.61 2.75
C PHE A 60 6.53 0.49 1.76
N ILE A 61 5.60 1.36 1.36
CA ILE A 61 5.89 2.53 0.54
C ILE A 61 6.71 3.52 1.38
N ASP A 62 7.90 3.87 0.91
CA ASP A 62 8.77 4.83 1.59
C ASP A 62 8.25 6.27 1.46
N LEU A 63 8.06 6.94 2.59
CA LEU A 63 7.56 8.31 2.63
C LEU A 63 8.64 9.34 2.23
N ASP A 64 9.92 9.08 2.54
CA ASP A 64 11.02 9.97 2.12
C ASP A 64 11.14 10.02 0.59
N THR A 65 10.85 8.93 -0.09
CA THR A 65 10.78 8.89 -1.56
C THR A 65 9.63 9.76 -2.08
N LEU A 66 8.46 9.70 -1.45
CA LEU A 66 7.34 10.58 -1.82
C LEU A 66 7.63 12.07 -1.57
N VAL A 67 8.45 12.39 -0.56
CA VAL A 67 8.95 13.77 -0.35
C VAL A 67 9.89 14.19 -1.49
N LYS A 68 10.82 13.33 -1.91
CA LYS A 68 11.73 13.60 -3.03
C LYS A 68 10.99 13.79 -4.35
N GLU A 69 9.87 13.09 -4.54
CA GLU A 69 8.98 13.24 -5.69
C GLU A 69 8.09 14.50 -5.61
N GLY A 70 8.14 15.25 -4.50
CA GLY A 70 7.32 16.47 -4.29
C GLY A 70 5.85 16.16 -3.94
N LEU A 71 5.52 14.92 -3.66
CA LEU A 71 4.15 14.49 -3.33
C LEU A 71 3.79 14.71 -1.86
N LEU A 72 4.79 14.76 -0.98
CA LEU A 72 4.65 15.08 0.44
C LEU A 72 5.68 16.13 0.85
N THR A 73 5.45 16.76 2.00
CA THR A 73 6.46 17.58 2.67
C THR A 73 6.96 16.88 3.94
N GLN A 74 8.19 17.20 4.35
CA GLN A 74 8.75 16.65 5.58
C GLN A 74 7.92 17.07 6.81
N ASP A 75 7.37 18.27 6.80
CA ASP A 75 6.54 18.79 7.90
C ASP A 75 5.23 18.00 8.06
N GLU A 76 4.62 17.57 6.96
CA GLU A 76 3.41 16.72 7.01
C GLU A 76 3.71 15.37 7.67
N ILE A 77 4.87 14.79 7.41
CA ILE A 77 5.27 13.52 8.00
C ILE A 77 5.67 13.70 9.47
N ASN A 78 6.38 14.79 9.78
CA ASN A 78 6.81 15.11 11.16
C ASN A 78 5.63 15.44 12.09
N ALA A 79 4.50 15.87 11.54
CA ALA A 79 3.27 16.10 12.29
C ALA A 79 2.55 14.81 12.73
N CYS A 80 3.00 13.66 12.26
CA CYS A 80 2.39 12.35 12.52
C CYS A 80 3.05 11.66 13.73
N TYR A 81 2.25 10.88 14.46
CA TYR A 81 2.75 10.02 15.52
C TYR A 81 3.02 8.60 14.98
N TRP A 82 4.20 8.07 15.24
CA TRP A 82 4.66 6.78 14.69
C TRP A 82 4.87 5.70 15.76
N GLY A 83 4.49 5.96 17.01
CA GLY A 83 4.71 5.08 18.16
C GLY A 83 5.94 5.48 18.97
N ASP A 84 5.98 5.03 20.23
CA ASP A 84 7.04 5.39 21.18
C ASP A 84 8.08 4.28 21.37
N ASN A 85 7.77 3.05 20.94
CA ASN A 85 8.65 1.90 21.14
C ASN A 85 9.40 1.56 19.84
N PRO A 86 10.71 1.78 19.78
CA PRO A 86 11.50 1.51 18.58
C PRO A 86 11.65 0.01 18.24
N THR A 87 11.24 -0.89 19.14
CA THR A 87 11.33 -2.33 18.95
C THR A 87 9.99 -3.00 18.60
N GLN A 88 8.91 -2.19 18.49
CA GLN A 88 7.58 -2.69 18.22
C GLN A 88 6.83 -1.76 17.27
N VAL A 89 6.23 -2.34 16.24
CA VAL A 89 5.37 -1.57 15.32
C VAL A 89 4.03 -1.25 15.99
N ALA A 90 3.68 0.02 16.04
CA ALA A 90 2.37 0.50 16.46
C ALA A 90 1.43 0.53 15.24
N TYR A 91 0.88 -0.63 14.85
CA TYR A 91 0.09 -0.77 13.62
C TYR A 91 -1.10 0.19 13.52
N ASP A 92 -1.77 0.48 14.65
CA ASP A 92 -2.85 1.46 14.68
C ASP A 92 -2.35 2.86 14.27
N ALA A 93 -1.21 3.29 14.83
CA ALA A 93 -0.61 4.57 14.48
C ALA A 93 -0.18 4.59 13.00
N VAL A 94 0.46 3.51 12.52
CA VAL A 94 0.84 3.37 11.11
C VAL A 94 -0.40 3.49 10.21
N PHE A 95 -1.49 2.82 10.54
CA PHE A 95 -2.74 2.89 9.77
C PHE A 95 -3.31 4.33 9.77
N TRP A 96 -3.54 4.90 10.96
CA TRP A 96 -4.23 6.18 11.09
C TRP A 96 -3.46 7.38 10.54
N TYR A 97 -2.13 7.34 10.53
CA TYR A 97 -1.32 8.45 10.04
C TYR A 97 -0.81 8.26 8.61
N ARG A 98 -0.50 7.02 8.20
CA ARG A 98 0.08 6.76 6.88
C ARG A 98 -0.95 6.88 5.75
N PHE A 99 -2.16 6.36 5.90
CA PHE A 99 -3.17 6.44 4.84
C PHE A 99 -3.57 7.87 4.47
N PRO A 100 -3.80 8.81 5.42
CA PRO A 100 -4.02 10.22 5.07
C PRO A 100 -2.86 10.86 4.29
N LEU A 101 -1.61 10.52 4.62
CA LEU A 101 -0.44 11.00 3.86
C LEU A 101 -0.44 10.41 2.44
N LEU A 102 -0.69 9.12 2.30
CA LEU A 102 -0.77 8.48 0.98
C LEU A 102 -1.91 9.04 0.12
N LYS A 103 -3.05 9.41 0.73
CA LYS A 103 -4.14 10.12 0.03
C LYS A 103 -3.72 11.51 -0.44
N LYS A 104 -2.96 12.26 0.36
CA LYS A 104 -2.39 13.54 -0.07
C LYS A 104 -1.41 13.34 -1.23
N ALA A 105 -0.53 12.35 -1.15
CA ALA A 105 0.41 12.03 -2.23
C ALA A 105 -0.34 11.67 -3.53
N HIS A 106 -1.38 10.85 -3.45
CA HIS A 106 -2.23 10.52 -4.60
C HIS A 106 -2.86 11.76 -5.23
N ALA A 107 -3.45 12.66 -4.41
CA ALA A 107 -4.11 13.86 -4.90
C ALA A 107 -3.16 14.86 -5.60
N ARG A 108 -1.85 14.80 -5.28
CA ARG A 108 -0.81 15.66 -5.88
C ARG A 108 -0.10 15.01 -7.06
N SER A 109 -0.24 13.71 -7.22
CA SER A 109 0.53 12.94 -8.21
C SER A 109 -0.13 12.96 -9.59
N GLU A 110 0.68 13.18 -10.60
CA GLU A 110 0.33 13.02 -12.02
C GLU A 110 0.69 11.62 -12.54
N TYR A 111 0.66 10.62 -11.67
CA TYR A 111 1.12 9.25 -11.94
C TYR A 111 0.52 8.60 -13.20
N ARG A 112 -0.68 9.04 -13.60
CA ARG A 112 -1.32 8.54 -14.84
C ARG A 112 -0.58 8.95 -16.11
N GLU A 113 0.23 10.03 -16.04
CA GLU A 113 1.05 10.52 -17.15
C GLU A 113 2.44 9.86 -17.17
N GLU A 114 2.80 9.11 -16.11
CA GLU A 114 4.06 8.37 -16.05
C GLU A 114 4.01 7.16 -17.00
N GLN A 115 4.99 7.03 -17.92
CA GLN A 115 5.08 5.91 -18.87
C GLN A 115 5.04 4.53 -18.18
N GLY A 116 5.56 4.44 -16.96
CA GLY A 116 5.57 3.21 -16.18
C GLY A 116 4.19 2.77 -15.70
N TYR A 117 3.25 3.71 -15.52
CA TYR A 117 1.93 3.40 -14.98
C TYR A 117 1.07 2.59 -15.96
N GLU A 118 1.04 2.99 -17.22
CA GLU A 118 0.29 2.24 -18.24
C GLU A 118 0.81 0.80 -18.36
N LYS A 119 2.13 0.66 -18.43
CA LYS A 119 2.78 -0.67 -18.45
C LYS A 119 2.43 -1.48 -17.21
N PHE A 120 2.50 -0.90 -16.02
CA PHE A 120 2.13 -1.56 -14.77
C PHE A 120 0.67 -2.04 -14.80
N CYS A 121 -0.26 -1.21 -15.28
CA CYS A 121 -1.67 -1.58 -15.43
C CYS A 121 -1.87 -2.73 -16.41
N MET A 122 -1.13 -2.74 -17.53
CA MET A 122 -1.17 -3.82 -18.52
C MET A 122 -0.60 -5.14 -17.96
N ASP A 123 0.54 -5.08 -17.29
CA ASP A 123 1.17 -6.28 -16.71
C ASP A 123 0.35 -6.84 -15.52
N SER A 124 -0.41 -5.99 -14.85
CA SER A 124 -1.19 -6.32 -13.64
C SER A 124 -2.70 -6.45 -13.89
N TRP A 125 -3.17 -6.42 -15.13
CA TRP A 125 -4.60 -6.36 -15.52
C TRP A 125 -5.47 -7.45 -14.88
N PHE A 126 -4.90 -8.65 -14.70
CA PHE A 126 -5.61 -9.86 -14.26
C PHE A 126 -5.96 -9.84 -12.76
N TRP A 127 -5.39 -8.91 -11.97
CA TRP A 127 -5.68 -8.79 -10.53
C TRP A 127 -5.95 -7.36 -10.07
N LEU A 128 -5.26 -6.36 -10.62
CA LEU A 128 -5.22 -4.99 -10.11
C LEU A 128 -6.60 -4.34 -10.04
N ASN A 129 -7.40 -4.48 -11.09
CA ASN A 129 -8.72 -3.86 -11.17
C ASN A 129 -9.70 -4.43 -10.13
N ASP A 130 -9.68 -5.74 -9.93
CA ASP A 130 -10.55 -6.40 -8.95
C ASP A 130 -10.08 -6.15 -7.52
N TYR A 131 -8.77 -6.15 -7.27
CA TYR A 131 -8.21 -5.80 -5.98
C TYR A 131 -8.53 -4.36 -5.58
N ALA A 132 -8.29 -3.39 -6.46
CA ALA A 132 -8.56 -1.98 -6.18
C ALA A 132 -10.05 -1.74 -5.92
N PHE A 133 -10.93 -2.36 -6.69
CA PHE A 133 -12.37 -2.29 -6.47
C PHE A 133 -12.79 -2.94 -5.15
N TYR A 134 -12.26 -4.12 -4.82
CA TYR A 134 -12.51 -4.77 -3.53
C TYR A 134 -12.09 -3.90 -2.35
N MET A 135 -10.91 -3.28 -2.42
CA MET A 135 -10.42 -2.42 -1.34
C MET A 135 -11.25 -1.14 -1.22
N ALA A 136 -11.67 -0.53 -2.33
CA ALA A 136 -12.56 0.61 -2.32
C ALA A 136 -13.91 0.27 -1.65
N LEU A 137 -14.53 -0.86 -1.99
CA LEU A 137 -15.74 -1.35 -1.33
C LEU A 137 -15.52 -1.64 0.16
N LYS A 138 -14.40 -2.27 0.51
CA LYS A 138 -14.08 -2.58 1.90
C LYS A 138 -14.02 -1.32 2.77
N PHE A 139 -13.37 -0.26 2.27
CA PHE A 139 -13.31 1.02 2.98
C PHE A 139 -14.66 1.75 2.99
N HIS A 140 -15.41 1.68 1.90
CA HIS A 140 -16.77 2.23 1.81
C HIS A 140 -17.71 1.59 2.85
N PHE A 141 -17.57 0.29 3.12
CA PHE A 141 -18.34 -0.44 4.13
C PHE A 141 -17.64 -0.53 5.50
N ASP A 142 -16.90 0.50 5.92
CA ASP A 142 -16.25 0.60 7.24
C ASP A 142 -15.36 -0.59 7.59
N ASN A 143 -14.63 -1.12 6.63
CA ASN A 143 -13.78 -2.31 6.78
C ASN A 143 -14.50 -3.60 7.22
N LYS A 144 -15.84 -3.64 7.11
CA LYS A 144 -16.62 -4.86 7.40
C LYS A 144 -16.17 -6.02 6.54
N GLU A 145 -16.38 -7.22 7.05
CA GLU A 145 -16.18 -8.45 6.28
C GLU A 145 -17.12 -8.51 5.06
N TRP A 146 -16.67 -9.12 3.98
CA TRP A 146 -17.45 -9.23 2.74
C TRP A 146 -18.87 -9.83 2.93
N LEU A 147 -19.04 -10.77 3.86
CA LEU A 147 -20.34 -11.38 4.14
C LEU A 147 -21.37 -10.39 4.70
N ALA A 148 -20.92 -9.28 5.30
CA ALA A 148 -21.79 -8.24 5.84
C ALA A 148 -22.16 -7.15 4.81
N TRP A 149 -21.68 -7.24 3.57
CA TRP A 149 -22.01 -6.27 2.51
C TRP A 149 -23.41 -6.48 1.95
N PRO A 150 -24.03 -5.46 1.32
CA PRO A 150 -25.31 -5.61 0.63
C PRO A 150 -25.29 -6.78 -0.36
N GLU A 151 -26.41 -7.47 -0.47
CA GLU A 151 -26.53 -8.73 -1.21
C GLU A 151 -26.18 -8.58 -2.70
N ASP A 152 -26.56 -7.48 -3.30
CA ASP A 152 -26.35 -7.19 -4.71
C ASP A 152 -24.87 -7.09 -5.07
N ILE A 153 -24.10 -6.31 -4.29
CA ILE A 153 -22.65 -6.20 -4.51
C ILE A 153 -21.88 -7.43 -4.01
N ARG A 154 -22.36 -8.07 -2.94
CA ARG A 154 -21.79 -9.33 -2.43
C ARG A 154 -21.82 -10.43 -3.49
N PHE A 155 -22.90 -10.53 -4.24
CA PHE A 155 -23.07 -11.46 -5.36
C PHE A 155 -22.64 -10.88 -6.72
N ARG A 156 -22.02 -9.70 -6.73
CA ARG A 156 -21.50 -9.05 -7.93
C ARG A 156 -22.56 -8.90 -9.03
N LYS A 157 -23.81 -8.53 -8.67
CA LYS A 157 -24.84 -8.22 -9.67
C LYS A 157 -24.34 -7.06 -10.54
N LYS A 158 -24.52 -7.18 -11.85
CA LYS A 158 -23.92 -6.30 -12.84
C LYS A 158 -24.20 -4.81 -12.56
N GLU A 159 -25.45 -4.49 -12.30
CA GLU A 159 -25.92 -3.13 -12.04
C GLU A 159 -25.25 -2.54 -10.76
N ALA A 160 -25.12 -3.35 -9.70
CA ALA A 160 -24.46 -2.94 -8.48
C ALA A 160 -22.95 -2.71 -8.71
N VAL A 161 -22.28 -3.61 -9.45
CA VAL A 161 -20.87 -3.45 -9.80
C VAL A 161 -20.63 -2.18 -10.61
N GLU A 162 -21.48 -1.90 -11.61
CA GLU A 162 -21.37 -0.68 -12.44
C GLU A 162 -21.59 0.57 -11.59
N SER A 163 -22.62 0.59 -10.74
CA SER A 163 -22.94 1.72 -9.85
C SER A 163 -21.81 2.01 -8.87
N TYR A 164 -21.32 0.99 -8.14
CA TYR A 164 -20.23 1.20 -7.18
C TYR A 164 -18.89 1.53 -7.86
N ARG A 165 -18.62 1.06 -9.07
CA ARG A 165 -17.41 1.45 -9.82
C ARG A 165 -17.42 2.92 -10.18
N GLU A 166 -18.57 3.47 -10.54
CA GLU A 166 -18.69 4.91 -10.82
C GLU A 166 -18.62 5.74 -9.53
N GLU A 167 -19.37 5.33 -8.49
CA GLU A 167 -19.39 6.01 -7.19
C GLU A 167 -18.00 6.06 -6.52
N LEU A 168 -17.26 4.95 -6.57
CA LEU A 168 -15.98 4.79 -5.88
C LEU A 168 -14.76 4.97 -6.79
N LYS A 169 -14.94 5.61 -7.93
CA LYS A 169 -13.88 5.76 -8.93
C LYS A 169 -12.57 6.31 -8.34
N ASP A 170 -12.65 7.35 -7.53
CA ASP A 170 -11.47 7.99 -6.94
C ASP A 170 -10.77 7.08 -5.91
N GLU A 171 -11.55 6.31 -5.14
CA GLU A 171 -10.99 5.33 -4.21
C GLU A 171 -10.33 4.16 -4.96
N ILE A 172 -10.94 3.68 -6.05
CA ILE A 172 -10.35 2.64 -6.91
C ILE A 172 -9.02 3.15 -7.49
N ASP A 173 -8.99 4.38 -7.97
CA ASP A 173 -7.77 5.00 -8.50
C ASP A 173 -6.70 5.16 -7.41
N PHE A 174 -7.08 5.54 -6.19
CA PHE A 174 -6.18 5.61 -5.06
C PHE A 174 -5.53 4.24 -4.77
N TRP A 175 -6.31 3.15 -4.76
CA TRP A 175 -5.75 1.81 -4.53
C TRP A 175 -4.84 1.35 -5.67
N LYS A 176 -5.10 1.73 -6.91
CA LYS A 176 -4.18 1.49 -8.04
C LYS A 176 -2.87 2.27 -7.89
N PHE A 177 -2.96 3.55 -7.50
CA PHE A 177 -1.79 4.37 -7.21
C PHE A 177 -0.91 3.75 -6.12
N LEU A 178 -1.49 3.26 -5.02
CA LEU A 178 -0.74 2.60 -3.96
C LEU A 178 0.02 1.37 -4.49
N GLN A 179 -0.62 0.56 -5.31
CA GLN A 179 0.04 -0.60 -5.89
C GLN A 179 1.14 -0.20 -6.86
N TYR A 180 0.92 0.82 -7.68
CA TYR A 180 1.95 1.35 -8.57
C TYR A 180 3.18 1.84 -7.79
N LYS A 181 3.01 2.67 -6.78
CA LYS A 181 4.11 3.17 -5.93
C LYS A 181 4.83 2.04 -5.17
N PHE A 182 4.09 1.05 -4.68
CA PHE A 182 4.69 -0.13 -4.07
C PHE A 182 5.62 -0.87 -5.05
N TYR A 183 5.12 -1.20 -6.24
CA TYR A 183 5.89 -1.95 -7.23
C TYR A 183 7.05 -1.14 -7.83
N GLN A 184 6.88 0.18 -7.96
CA GLN A 184 7.95 1.08 -8.40
C GLN A 184 9.12 1.08 -7.42
N GLN A 185 8.87 1.08 -6.12
CA GLN A 185 9.90 1.05 -5.09
C GLN A 185 10.49 -0.36 -4.88
N TRP A 186 9.66 -1.39 -4.99
CA TRP A 186 10.09 -2.79 -4.92
C TRP A 186 10.95 -3.20 -6.09
#